data_b3bd098a835efeb95c68b9596084f42c
#
_entry.id   b3bd098a835efeb95c68b9596084f42c
#
_cell.length_a   1.000
_cell.length_b   1.000
_cell.length_c   1.000
_cell.angle_alpha   90.00
_cell.angle_beta   90.00
_cell.angle_gamma   90.00
#
_symmetry.space_group_name_H-M   'P 1'
#
loop_
_entity.id
_entity.type
_entity.pdbx_description
1 polymer ?
#
loop_
_entity_poly.entity_id
_entity_poly.type
_entity_poly.pdbx_seq_one_letter_code
_entity_poly.pdbx_strand_id
1 'polypeptide(L)'
;MLYVTTRNRLDAVTTNHVLVESRGPDGGLFVPLNLPKFSAQERKRLSEQSFGHCVAEILNLFFSTKLTGWDVDFCIGRYPVRLESLAHRIYMAETWHNPDWRYQRLEKNLMELVHAETALSGNWVSVALRMAVLAGILGNQGILGTGSVDVAAVTGDFTVPISALYLRKMGFPVGNVICCCNENNQFWDLICNGQLRTDGCGITTIVPEADVTLPVNLERLISGWGGVAEVERYLECCRTGATYFLSDSMLQHLRQGLFASVVSSARVETAIPNVYKTHQYVMSPASALAYSGLLDYRAKTGNSRTAIVFCDHSPECDASTVAGIMDLPVTELKKLL
;
A
#
# COMPACT_ATOMS: atom_id res chain seq x y z
N MET A 1 -1.82 -21.95 -6.52
CA MET A 1 -2.58 -20.80 -7.07
C MET A 1 -2.32 -20.71 -8.56
N LEU A 2 -3.33 -20.30 -9.35
CA LEU A 2 -3.16 -19.96 -10.77
C LEU A 2 -3.21 -18.45 -10.93
N TYR A 3 -2.42 -17.93 -11.84
CA TYR A 3 -2.29 -16.52 -12.16
C TYR A 3 -2.52 -16.28 -13.64
N VAL A 4 -2.99 -15.10 -13.95
CA VAL A 4 -3.13 -14.56 -15.31
C VAL A 4 -2.48 -13.18 -15.34
N THR A 5 -2.33 -12.61 -16.51
CA THR A 5 -1.86 -11.23 -16.60
C THR A 5 -3.03 -10.23 -16.64
N THR A 6 -2.73 -8.97 -16.38
CA THR A 6 -3.68 -7.86 -16.53
C THR A 6 -4.12 -7.68 -17.99
N ARG A 7 -3.34 -8.18 -18.95
CA ARG A 7 -3.54 -8.03 -20.41
C ARG A 7 -4.07 -9.28 -21.09
N ASN A 8 -3.91 -10.45 -20.45
CA ASN A 8 -4.42 -11.71 -20.97
C ASN A 8 -4.94 -12.60 -19.83
N ARG A 9 -6.20 -12.99 -19.90
CA ARG A 9 -6.85 -13.81 -18.87
C ARG A 9 -7.05 -15.27 -19.31
N LEU A 10 -6.61 -15.63 -20.51
CA LEU A 10 -6.78 -16.97 -21.06
C LEU A 10 -5.59 -17.89 -20.69
N ASP A 11 -4.39 -17.32 -20.66
CA ASP A 11 -3.16 -18.07 -20.40
C ASP A 11 -2.82 -18.02 -18.92
N ALA A 12 -3.25 -19.05 -18.21
CA ALA A 12 -2.96 -19.17 -16.79
C ALA A 12 -1.60 -19.81 -16.54
N VAL A 13 -0.84 -19.22 -15.61
CA VAL A 13 0.47 -19.72 -15.17
C VAL A 13 0.42 -20.14 -13.71
N THR A 14 1.39 -20.95 -13.29
CA THR A 14 1.53 -21.39 -11.91
C THR A 14 2.29 -20.37 -11.07
N THR A 15 2.26 -20.55 -9.77
CA THR A 15 2.99 -19.75 -8.78
C THR A 15 4.48 -19.58 -9.10
N ASN A 16 5.14 -20.65 -9.62
CA ASN A 16 6.56 -20.61 -9.93
C ASN A 16 6.91 -19.51 -10.95
N HIS A 17 6.08 -19.29 -11.95
CA HIS A 17 6.29 -18.21 -12.92
C HIS A 17 6.24 -16.83 -12.25
N VAL A 18 5.27 -16.63 -11.36
CA VAL A 18 5.06 -15.34 -10.69
C VAL A 18 6.17 -15.01 -9.69
N LEU A 19 6.84 -16.04 -9.17
CA LEU A 19 8.00 -15.86 -8.28
C LEU A 19 9.30 -15.57 -9.05
N VAL A 20 9.41 -16.06 -10.28
CA VAL A 20 10.59 -15.84 -11.14
C VAL A 20 10.44 -14.57 -11.99
N GLU A 21 9.24 -14.30 -12.49
CA GLU A 21 8.96 -13.22 -13.42
C GLU A 21 8.04 -12.17 -12.80
N SER A 22 8.36 -10.90 -12.99
CA SER A 22 7.50 -9.79 -12.53
C SER A 22 6.33 -9.51 -13.46
N ARG A 23 6.46 -9.92 -14.74
CA ARG A 23 5.48 -9.68 -15.81
C ARG A 23 5.35 -10.91 -16.70
N GLY A 24 4.17 -11.06 -17.29
CA GLY A 24 3.96 -12.08 -18.32
C GLY A 24 4.62 -11.74 -19.66
N PRO A 25 4.62 -12.69 -20.59
CA PRO A 25 5.21 -12.49 -21.94
C PRO A 25 4.58 -11.34 -22.71
N ASP A 26 3.33 -10.98 -22.40
CA ASP A 26 2.59 -9.84 -22.95
C ASP A 26 2.94 -8.50 -22.27
N GLY A 27 3.88 -8.51 -21.33
CA GLY A 27 4.27 -7.37 -20.50
C GLY A 27 3.26 -7.00 -19.41
N GLY A 28 2.15 -7.74 -19.29
CA GLY A 28 1.12 -7.55 -18.28
C GLY A 28 1.56 -7.95 -16.87
N LEU A 29 0.97 -7.33 -15.87
CA LEU A 29 1.25 -7.66 -14.47
C LEU A 29 0.48 -8.91 -14.05
N PHE A 30 1.11 -9.78 -13.27
CA PHE A 30 0.42 -10.95 -12.73
C PHE A 30 -0.63 -10.58 -11.69
N VAL A 31 -1.78 -11.26 -11.78
CA VAL A 31 -2.88 -11.21 -10.81
C VAL A 31 -3.41 -12.64 -10.59
N PRO A 32 -3.91 -12.99 -9.41
CA PRO A 32 -4.56 -14.28 -9.20
C PRO A 32 -5.76 -14.43 -10.15
N LEU A 33 -5.91 -15.60 -10.74
CA LEU A 33 -7.10 -15.93 -11.54
C LEU A 33 -8.37 -15.80 -10.69
N ASN A 34 -8.31 -16.31 -9.47
CA ASN A 34 -9.36 -16.18 -8.47
C ASN A 34 -8.78 -15.72 -7.14
N LEU A 35 -9.35 -14.67 -6.57
CA LEU A 35 -8.96 -14.18 -5.25
C LEU A 35 -9.64 -15.05 -4.17
N PRO A 36 -8.89 -15.59 -3.20
CA PRO A 36 -9.48 -16.32 -2.08
C PRO A 36 -10.46 -15.44 -1.31
N LYS A 37 -11.51 -16.03 -0.74
CA LYS A 37 -12.44 -15.33 0.14
C LYS A 37 -12.40 -15.98 1.52
N PHE A 38 -12.33 -15.15 2.54
CA PHE A 38 -12.33 -15.57 3.94
C PHE A 38 -13.70 -15.35 4.56
N SER A 39 -14.25 -16.38 5.18
CA SER A 39 -15.41 -16.28 6.05
C SER A 39 -15.07 -15.47 7.33
N ALA A 40 -16.11 -15.03 8.04
CA ALA A 40 -15.92 -14.36 9.33
C ALA A 40 -15.20 -15.26 10.36
N GLN A 41 -15.47 -16.57 10.33
CA GLN A 41 -14.83 -17.53 11.23
C GLN A 41 -13.34 -17.72 10.92
N GLU A 42 -12.94 -17.80 9.65
CA GLU A 42 -11.54 -17.90 9.25
C GLU A 42 -10.77 -16.64 9.62
N ARG A 43 -11.33 -15.46 9.40
CA ARG A 43 -10.71 -14.19 9.82
C ARG A 43 -10.54 -14.10 11.33
N LYS A 44 -11.56 -14.53 12.10
CA LYS A 44 -11.45 -14.59 13.55
C LYS A 44 -10.30 -15.51 13.98
N ARG A 45 -10.21 -16.71 13.40
CA ARG A 45 -9.12 -17.65 13.66
C ARG A 45 -7.76 -17.02 13.36
N LEU A 46 -7.62 -16.29 12.25
CA LEU A 46 -6.39 -15.60 11.89
C LEU A 46 -6.02 -14.51 12.93
N SER A 47 -7.00 -13.75 13.41
CA SER A 47 -6.77 -12.69 14.39
C SER A 47 -6.38 -13.21 15.79
N GLU A 48 -6.60 -14.48 16.07
CA GLU A 48 -6.18 -15.15 17.31
C GLU A 48 -4.75 -15.72 17.22
N GLN A 49 -4.13 -15.69 16.04
CA GLN A 49 -2.77 -16.18 15.83
C GLN A 49 -1.73 -15.06 15.99
N SER A 50 -0.44 -15.45 16.09
CA SER A 50 0.64 -14.47 16.04
C SER A 50 0.70 -13.78 14.67
N PHE A 51 1.30 -12.59 14.64
CA PHE A 51 1.49 -11.83 13.41
C PHE A 51 2.23 -12.66 12.35
N GLY A 52 3.34 -13.31 12.72
CA GLY A 52 4.10 -14.15 11.79
C GLY A 52 3.30 -15.31 11.22
N HIS A 53 2.44 -15.95 12.04
CA HIS A 53 1.55 -17.00 11.54
C HIS A 53 0.49 -16.46 10.57
N CYS A 54 -0.08 -15.30 10.86
CA CYS A 54 -1.04 -14.66 9.95
C CYS A 54 -0.40 -14.35 8.60
N VAL A 55 0.79 -13.76 8.62
CA VAL A 55 1.57 -13.44 7.40
C VAL A 55 1.89 -14.72 6.63
N ALA A 56 2.41 -15.76 7.30
CA ALA A 56 2.75 -17.04 6.68
C ALA A 56 1.52 -17.68 6.01
N GLU A 57 0.37 -17.69 6.68
CA GLU A 57 -0.85 -18.29 6.15
C GLU A 57 -1.33 -17.58 4.88
N ILE A 58 -1.32 -16.25 4.87
CA ILE A 58 -1.69 -15.47 3.69
C ILE A 58 -0.70 -15.71 2.52
N LEU A 59 0.61 -15.72 2.79
CA LEU A 59 1.61 -15.98 1.75
C LEU A 59 1.51 -17.40 1.19
N ASN A 60 1.29 -18.40 2.04
CA ASN A 60 1.11 -19.79 1.62
C ASN A 60 -0.07 -19.99 0.66
N LEU A 61 -1.16 -19.22 0.84
CA LEU A 61 -2.29 -19.23 -0.10
C LEU A 61 -1.90 -18.77 -1.49
N PHE A 62 -1.08 -17.73 -1.58
CA PHE A 62 -0.67 -17.17 -2.88
C PHE A 62 0.47 -17.97 -3.52
N PHE A 63 1.45 -18.39 -2.74
CA PHE A 63 2.69 -18.95 -3.30
C PHE A 63 2.81 -20.47 -3.19
N SER A 64 1.81 -21.14 -2.59
CA SER A 64 1.83 -22.59 -2.37
C SER A 64 3.11 -23.04 -1.62
N THR A 65 3.66 -22.15 -0.81
CA THR A 65 4.81 -22.40 0.07
C THR A 65 4.34 -23.10 1.35
N LYS A 66 5.29 -23.49 2.18
CA LYS A 66 5.02 -24.06 3.51
C LYS A 66 5.70 -23.24 4.60
N LEU A 67 5.64 -21.92 4.44
CA LEU A 67 6.17 -20.99 5.44
C LEU A 67 5.46 -21.21 6.77
N THR A 68 6.23 -21.23 7.84
CA THR A 68 5.72 -21.21 9.22
C THR A 68 5.78 -19.78 9.77
N GLY A 69 5.08 -19.53 10.88
CA GLY A 69 5.24 -18.26 11.59
C GLY A 69 6.68 -17.97 11.99
N TRP A 70 7.46 -19.02 12.31
CA TRP A 70 8.88 -18.91 12.64
C TRP A 70 9.74 -18.43 11.48
N ASP A 71 9.46 -18.91 10.26
CA ASP A 71 10.18 -18.45 9.05
C ASP A 71 9.94 -16.96 8.82
N VAL A 72 8.70 -16.52 9.02
CA VAL A 72 8.34 -15.10 8.90
C VAL A 72 8.99 -14.29 10.02
N ASP A 73 8.87 -14.72 11.28
CA ASP A 73 9.46 -14.01 12.43
C ASP A 73 10.99 -13.91 12.32
N PHE A 74 11.64 -14.91 11.72
CA PHE A 74 13.07 -14.85 11.42
C PHE A 74 13.41 -13.75 10.40
N CYS A 75 12.53 -13.52 9.41
CA CYS A 75 12.76 -12.50 8.38
C CYS A 75 12.46 -11.08 8.86
N ILE A 76 11.39 -10.93 9.67
CA ILE A 76 10.81 -9.62 9.98
C ILE A 76 10.92 -9.25 11.46
N GLY A 77 11.44 -10.16 12.29
CA GLY A 77 11.55 -9.97 13.72
C GLY A 77 10.25 -10.23 14.49
N ARG A 78 10.37 -10.28 15.81
CA ARG A 78 9.31 -10.70 16.72
C ARG A 78 8.16 -9.70 16.86
N TYR A 79 8.45 -8.41 16.67
CA TYR A 79 7.49 -7.31 16.78
C TYR A 79 7.54 -6.42 15.53
N PRO A 80 7.00 -6.88 14.41
CA PRO A 80 7.27 -6.28 13.11
C PRO A 80 6.51 -4.97 12.88
N VAL A 81 5.38 -4.76 13.55
CA VAL A 81 4.54 -3.56 13.36
C VAL A 81 4.13 -2.99 14.71
N ARG A 82 4.45 -1.73 14.92
CA ARG A 82 3.95 -0.96 16.05
C ARG A 82 2.73 -0.16 15.61
N LEU A 83 1.67 -0.17 16.42
CA LEU A 83 0.50 0.67 16.24
C LEU A 83 0.55 1.81 17.26
N GLU A 84 1.01 2.98 16.85
CA GLU A 84 1.08 4.15 17.69
C GLU A 84 -0.19 4.97 17.56
N SER A 85 -0.88 5.19 18.67
CA SER A 85 -2.10 6.01 18.71
C SER A 85 -1.75 7.49 18.69
N LEU A 86 -2.10 8.17 17.59
CA LEU A 86 -1.76 9.58 17.44
C LEU A 86 -2.93 10.50 17.79
N ALA A 87 -4.15 10.08 17.48
CA ALA A 87 -5.37 10.86 17.75
C ALA A 87 -6.55 9.91 17.89
N HIS A 88 -7.76 10.44 18.18
CA HIS A 88 -8.94 9.61 18.30
C HIS A 88 -9.14 8.70 17.08
N ARG A 89 -8.99 7.39 17.27
CA ARG A 89 -9.13 6.34 16.25
C ARG A 89 -8.20 6.54 15.03
N ILE A 90 -7.02 7.15 15.21
CA ILE A 90 -5.96 7.19 14.20
C ILE A 90 -4.73 6.51 14.78
N TYR A 91 -4.24 5.52 14.06
CA TYR A 91 -3.05 4.75 14.42
C TYR A 91 -2.02 4.84 13.29
N MET A 92 -0.78 5.13 13.66
CA MET A 92 0.37 5.01 12.77
C MET A 92 0.82 3.55 12.80
N ALA A 93 0.77 2.87 11.68
CA ALA A 93 1.21 1.48 11.55
C ALA A 93 2.67 1.47 11.06
N GLU A 94 3.60 1.41 12.00
CA GLU A 94 5.03 1.50 11.74
C GLU A 94 5.59 0.13 11.36
N THR A 95 5.83 -0.10 10.09
CA THR A 95 6.48 -1.32 9.62
C THR A 95 8.00 -1.24 9.71
N TRP A 96 8.54 -0.07 9.96
CA TRP A 96 9.96 0.21 10.14
C TRP A 96 10.45 0.12 11.60
N HIS A 97 9.54 0.03 12.57
CA HIS A 97 9.85 0.09 14.01
C HIS A 97 10.86 -0.96 14.46
N ASN A 98 10.80 -2.16 13.91
CA ASN A 98 11.82 -3.16 14.13
C ASN A 98 12.96 -2.95 13.11
N PRO A 99 14.22 -2.70 13.55
CA PRO A 99 15.34 -2.50 12.64
C PRO A 99 15.65 -3.74 11.78
N ASP A 100 15.22 -4.92 12.22
CA ASP A 100 15.33 -6.16 11.44
C ASP A 100 14.18 -6.30 10.42
N TRP A 101 13.13 -5.48 10.52
CA TRP A 101 12.03 -5.49 9.59
C TRP A 101 12.46 -5.03 8.20
N ARG A 102 12.29 -5.90 7.23
CA ARG A 102 12.60 -5.61 5.82
C ARG A 102 11.64 -6.38 4.93
N TYR A 103 10.72 -5.69 4.27
CA TYR A 103 9.92 -6.32 3.22
C TYR A 103 10.80 -7.02 2.20
N GLN A 104 11.90 -6.37 1.79
CA GLN A 104 12.85 -6.92 0.87
C GLN A 104 13.51 -8.21 1.39
N ARG A 105 13.72 -8.32 2.69
CA ARG A 105 14.27 -9.54 3.29
C ARG A 105 13.31 -10.71 3.17
N LEU A 106 12.02 -10.50 3.51
CA LEU A 106 11.01 -11.55 3.35
C LEU A 106 10.76 -11.84 1.86
N GLU A 107 10.69 -10.82 1.02
CA GLU A 107 10.58 -10.93 -0.42
C GLU A 107 11.76 -11.75 -0.99
N LYS A 108 12.99 -11.41 -0.62
CA LYS A 108 14.19 -12.12 -1.03
C LYS A 108 14.16 -13.59 -0.60
N ASN A 109 13.79 -13.87 0.64
CA ASN A 109 13.70 -15.24 1.13
C ASN A 109 12.64 -16.06 0.37
N LEU A 110 11.49 -15.48 0.04
CA LEU A 110 10.50 -16.13 -0.82
C LEU A 110 11.07 -16.42 -2.20
N MET A 111 11.80 -15.49 -2.78
CA MET A 111 12.43 -15.66 -4.09
C MET A 111 13.53 -16.73 -4.03
N GLU A 112 14.35 -16.77 -2.97
CA GLU A 112 15.40 -17.78 -2.78
C GLU A 112 14.83 -19.19 -2.62
N LEU A 113 13.71 -19.35 -1.88
CA LEU A 113 13.04 -20.65 -1.72
C LEU A 113 12.61 -21.30 -3.03
N VAL A 114 12.40 -20.52 -4.07
CA VAL A 114 11.99 -21.01 -5.39
C VAL A 114 13.08 -20.80 -6.46
N HIS A 115 14.29 -20.48 -6.04
CA HIS A 115 15.43 -20.19 -6.95
C HIS A 115 15.13 -19.05 -7.95
N ALA A 116 14.47 -18.01 -7.49
CA ALA A 116 14.06 -16.88 -8.31
C ALA A 116 15.05 -15.71 -8.24
N GLU A 117 15.13 -14.94 -9.33
CA GLU A 117 15.88 -13.70 -9.36
C GLU A 117 15.15 -12.56 -8.63
N THR A 118 15.87 -11.47 -8.32
CA THR A 118 15.30 -10.30 -7.65
C THR A 118 14.18 -9.69 -8.48
N ALA A 119 13.04 -9.49 -7.85
CA ALA A 119 11.85 -8.98 -8.52
C ALA A 119 12.00 -7.52 -8.95
N LEU A 120 11.49 -7.21 -10.13
CA LEU A 120 11.37 -5.85 -10.65
C LEU A 120 10.10 -5.16 -10.12
N SER A 121 10.03 -3.84 -10.28
CA SER A 121 8.86 -3.04 -9.92
C SER A 121 7.56 -3.61 -10.49
N GLY A 122 6.52 -3.65 -9.66
CA GLY A 122 5.19 -4.15 -10.03
C GLY A 122 5.03 -5.67 -9.90
N ASN A 123 5.96 -6.37 -9.27
CA ASN A 123 5.84 -7.78 -9.05
C ASN A 123 4.66 -8.13 -8.11
N TRP A 124 4.11 -9.35 -8.26
CA TRP A 124 3.00 -9.80 -7.42
C TRP A 124 3.44 -10.09 -5.97
N VAL A 125 4.68 -10.48 -5.76
CA VAL A 125 5.20 -10.80 -4.41
C VAL A 125 5.11 -9.59 -3.50
N SER A 126 5.49 -8.41 -3.98
CA SER A 126 5.39 -7.15 -3.21
C SER A 126 3.94 -6.83 -2.82
N VAL A 127 2.97 -7.07 -3.71
CA VAL A 127 1.54 -6.88 -3.40
C VAL A 127 1.07 -7.88 -2.35
N ALA A 128 1.40 -9.16 -2.52
CA ALA A 128 1.01 -10.21 -1.59
C ALA A 128 1.63 -10.03 -0.20
N LEU A 129 2.87 -9.57 -0.12
CA LEU A 129 3.53 -9.21 1.15
C LEU A 129 2.77 -8.10 1.89
N ARG A 130 2.42 -7.00 1.19
CA ARG A 130 1.65 -5.90 1.82
C ARG A 130 0.26 -6.37 2.23
N MET A 131 -0.38 -7.25 1.44
CA MET A 131 -1.64 -7.89 1.84
C MET A 131 -1.48 -8.69 3.12
N ALA A 132 -0.43 -9.52 3.23
CA ALA A 132 -0.19 -10.33 4.41
C ALA A 132 0.07 -9.48 5.66
N VAL A 133 0.88 -8.45 5.54
CA VAL A 133 1.17 -7.49 6.62
C VAL A 133 -0.09 -6.74 7.04
N LEU A 134 -0.85 -6.19 6.09
CA LEU A 134 -2.11 -5.51 6.38
C LEU A 134 -3.13 -6.45 7.04
N ALA A 135 -3.21 -7.70 6.62
CA ALA A 135 -4.07 -8.70 7.27
C ALA A 135 -3.69 -8.92 8.74
N GLY A 136 -2.38 -9.02 9.03
CA GLY A 136 -1.87 -9.12 10.40
C GLY A 136 -2.18 -7.87 11.24
N ILE A 137 -2.04 -6.67 10.67
CA ILE A 137 -2.40 -5.41 11.34
C ILE A 137 -3.91 -5.37 11.64
N LEU A 138 -4.75 -5.65 10.64
CA LEU A 138 -6.21 -5.63 10.78
C LEU A 138 -6.72 -6.71 11.75
N GLY A 139 -5.96 -7.77 11.97
CA GLY A 139 -6.21 -8.79 12.98
C GLY A 139 -6.08 -8.28 14.42
N ASN A 140 -5.44 -7.15 14.66
CA ASN A 140 -5.28 -6.59 16.01
C ASN A 140 -6.54 -5.90 16.53
N GLN A 141 -7.58 -6.70 16.76
CA GLN A 141 -8.90 -6.21 17.20
C GLN A 141 -8.89 -5.60 18.62
N GLY A 142 -7.90 -5.94 19.42
CA GLY A 142 -7.72 -5.35 20.74
C GLY A 142 -7.43 -3.85 20.70
N ILE A 143 -6.75 -3.39 19.64
CA ILE A 143 -6.44 -1.97 19.43
C ILE A 143 -7.41 -1.32 18.44
N LEU A 144 -7.63 -1.96 17.28
CA LEU A 144 -8.39 -1.37 16.18
C LEU A 144 -9.90 -1.54 16.31
N GLY A 145 -10.35 -2.48 17.17
CA GLY A 145 -11.75 -2.85 17.28
C GLY A 145 -12.20 -3.85 16.20
N THR A 146 -13.48 -4.22 16.23
CA THR A 146 -14.05 -5.25 15.34
C THR A 146 -14.70 -4.69 14.08
N GLY A 147 -14.76 -3.37 13.94
CA GLY A 147 -15.35 -2.69 12.77
C GLY A 147 -14.41 -2.59 11.58
N SER A 148 -14.93 -2.04 10.50
CA SER A 148 -14.08 -1.72 9.32
C SER A 148 -13.09 -0.62 9.66
N VAL A 149 -11.85 -0.79 9.18
CA VAL A 149 -10.72 0.10 9.39
C VAL A 149 -10.38 0.79 8.07
N ASP A 150 -10.34 2.11 8.07
CA ASP A 150 -9.88 2.87 6.90
C ASP A 150 -8.35 2.81 6.81
N VAL A 151 -7.83 2.73 5.60
CA VAL A 151 -6.37 2.62 5.35
C VAL A 151 -5.91 3.83 4.57
N ALA A 152 -5.06 4.66 5.16
CA ALA A 152 -4.42 5.78 4.48
C ALA A 152 -2.97 5.43 4.14
N ALA A 153 -2.55 5.71 2.92
CA ALA A 153 -1.20 5.48 2.44
C ALA A 153 -0.82 6.49 1.36
N VAL A 154 0.47 6.69 1.18
CA VAL A 154 1.01 7.37 0.01
C VAL A 154 0.56 6.61 -1.25
N THR A 155 0.16 7.34 -2.29
CA THR A 155 -0.23 6.71 -3.56
C THR A 155 0.93 5.93 -4.16
N GLY A 156 2.11 6.57 -4.30
CA GLY A 156 3.34 5.95 -4.75
C GLY A 156 3.15 5.05 -5.98
N ASP A 157 3.73 3.86 -5.94
CA ASP A 157 3.57 2.83 -6.98
C ASP A 157 2.21 2.09 -6.92
N PHE A 158 1.34 2.49 -5.99
CA PHE A 158 0.03 1.91 -5.70
C PHE A 158 0.06 0.50 -5.07
N THR A 159 1.18 0.05 -4.54
CA THR A 159 1.28 -1.29 -3.93
C THR A 159 0.42 -1.41 -2.67
N VAL A 160 0.53 -0.48 -1.72
CA VAL A 160 -0.28 -0.52 -0.48
C VAL A 160 -1.77 -0.32 -0.75
N PRO A 161 -2.20 0.68 -1.54
CA PRO A 161 -3.62 0.83 -1.88
C PRO A 161 -4.24 -0.39 -2.56
N ILE A 162 -3.57 -0.98 -3.57
CA ILE A 162 -4.11 -2.15 -4.27
C ILE A 162 -4.18 -3.38 -3.35
N SER A 163 -3.20 -3.53 -2.44
CA SER A 163 -3.19 -4.61 -1.43
C SER A 163 -4.37 -4.49 -0.47
N ALA A 164 -4.68 -3.28 0.00
CA ALA A 164 -5.84 -3.03 0.84
C ALA A 164 -7.17 -3.33 0.11
N LEU A 165 -7.28 -2.95 -1.17
CA LEU A 165 -8.44 -3.26 -2.00
C LEU A 165 -8.63 -4.77 -2.24
N TYR A 166 -7.54 -5.51 -2.46
CA TYR A 166 -7.61 -6.97 -2.58
C TYR A 166 -8.04 -7.61 -1.27
N LEU A 167 -7.50 -7.19 -0.13
CA LEU A 167 -7.94 -7.68 1.19
C LEU A 167 -9.43 -7.42 1.42
N ARG A 168 -9.92 -6.25 1.05
CA ARG A 168 -11.36 -5.95 1.11
C ARG A 168 -12.18 -6.93 0.25
N LYS A 169 -11.71 -7.22 -0.98
CA LYS A 169 -12.35 -8.23 -1.86
C LYS A 169 -12.27 -9.64 -1.26
N MET A 170 -11.24 -9.96 -0.49
CA MET A 170 -11.10 -11.22 0.23
C MET A 170 -11.98 -11.28 1.48
N GLY A 171 -12.65 -10.19 1.85
CA GLY A 171 -13.59 -10.11 2.97
C GLY A 171 -13.00 -9.55 4.27
N PHE A 172 -11.75 -9.11 4.29
CA PHE A 172 -11.17 -8.44 5.46
C PHE A 172 -11.88 -7.10 5.75
N PRO A 173 -11.87 -6.63 7.02
CA PRO A 173 -12.62 -5.44 7.43
C PRO A 173 -11.94 -4.14 7.01
N VAL A 174 -11.57 -4.02 5.74
CA VAL A 174 -11.05 -2.79 5.15
C VAL A 174 -12.21 -1.86 4.81
N GLY A 175 -12.17 -0.66 5.36
CA GLY A 175 -13.09 0.44 5.05
C GLY A 175 -12.71 1.13 3.73
N ASN A 176 -12.57 2.46 3.76
CA ASN A 176 -12.07 3.19 2.60
C ASN A 176 -10.54 3.17 2.56
N VAL A 177 -10.00 3.17 1.35
CA VAL A 177 -8.58 3.33 1.08
C VAL A 177 -8.34 4.77 0.65
N ILE A 178 -7.58 5.50 1.45
CA ILE A 178 -7.26 6.91 1.24
C ILE A 178 -5.88 6.98 0.59
N CYS A 179 -5.88 7.33 -0.70
CA CYS A 179 -4.68 7.47 -1.51
C CYS A 179 -4.19 8.91 -1.45
N CYS A 180 -3.04 9.13 -0.87
CA CYS A 180 -2.50 10.46 -0.63
C CYS A 180 -1.42 10.77 -1.66
N CYS A 181 -1.70 11.75 -2.52
CA CYS A 181 -0.79 12.28 -3.53
C CYS A 181 -0.13 13.56 -3.00
N ASN A 182 1.07 13.85 -3.50
CA ASN A 182 1.66 15.17 -3.40
C ASN A 182 1.23 16.04 -4.61
N GLU A 183 2.06 16.99 -5.00
CA GLU A 183 1.85 17.85 -6.17
C GLU A 183 1.76 17.05 -7.48
N ASN A 184 2.31 15.80 -7.52
CA ASN A 184 2.10 14.84 -8.60
C ASN A 184 0.70 14.18 -8.44
N ASN A 185 -0.32 14.89 -8.85
CA ASN A 185 -1.72 14.63 -8.50
C ASN A 185 -2.52 13.86 -9.58
N GLN A 186 -1.87 13.21 -10.53
CA GLN A 186 -2.54 12.53 -11.65
C GLN A 186 -3.54 11.47 -11.17
N PHE A 187 -3.20 10.74 -10.09
CA PHE A 187 -4.12 9.77 -9.51
C PHE A 187 -5.34 10.44 -8.85
N TRP A 188 -5.16 11.60 -8.23
CA TRP A 188 -6.27 12.39 -7.69
C TRP A 188 -7.21 12.83 -8.81
N ASP A 189 -6.68 13.33 -9.93
CA ASP A 189 -7.48 13.69 -11.11
C ASP A 189 -8.27 12.48 -11.63
N LEU A 190 -7.67 11.30 -11.65
CA LEU A 190 -8.34 10.07 -12.06
C LEU A 190 -9.57 9.77 -11.20
N ILE A 191 -9.44 9.87 -9.87
CA ILE A 191 -10.53 9.54 -8.94
C ILE A 191 -11.55 10.69 -8.81
N CYS A 192 -11.11 11.93 -8.85
CA CYS A 192 -11.99 13.10 -8.70
C CYS A 192 -12.66 13.55 -9.98
N ASN A 193 -11.96 13.47 -11.11
CA ASN A 193 -12.41 14.01 -12.38
C ASN A 193 -12.57 12.94 -13.49
N GLY A 194 -12.17 11.69 -13.21
CA GLY A 194 -12.25 10.60 -14.18
C GLY A 194 -11.20 10.66 -15.28
N GLN A 195 -10.16 11.48 -15.13
CA GLN A 195 -9.13 11.71 -16.15
C GLN A 195 -7.73 11.51 -15.60
N LEU A 196 -6.86 10.93 -16.39
CA LEU A 196 -5.45 10.69 -16.05
C LEU A 196 -4.56 11.22 -17.18
N ARG A 197 -3.72 12.18 -16.88
CA ARG A 197 -2.65 12.60 -17.80
C ARG A 197 -1.58 11.52 -17.83
N THR A 198 -1.20 11.08 -19.01
CA THR A 198 -0.23 10.00 -19.21
C THR A 198 1.09 10.48 -19.84
N ASP A 199 1.31 11.79 -19.87
CA ASP A 199 2.51 12.43 -20.40
C ASP A 199 3.77 12.18 -19.57
N GLY A 200 3.63 11.61 -18.37
CA GLY A 200 4.74 11.30 -17.45
C GLY A 200 5.39 12.52 -16.80
N CYS A 201 4.89 13.73 -17.06
CA CYS A 201 5.43 14.95 -16.49
C CYS A 201 5.16 15.02 -14.99
N GLY A 202 6.21 14.98 -14.17
CA GLY A 202 6.17 15.09 -12.72
C GLY A 202 7.22 16.08 -12.20
N ILE A 203 7.09 16.39 -10.92
CA ILE A 203 8.05 17.26 -10.20
C ILE A 203 8.64 16.51 -9.03
N THR A 204 9.85 16.87 -8.66
CA THR A 204 10.51 16.37 -7.44
C THR A 204 10.03 17.16 -6.23
N THR A 205 9.64 16.45 -5.18
CA THR A 205 9.14 17.03 -3.93
C THR A 205 9.95 16.57 -2.71
N ILE A 206 9.56 16.99 -1.52
CA ILE A 206 10.15 16.49 -0.27
C ILE A 206 9.64 15.10 0.12
N VAL A 207 8.75 14.49 -0.67
CA VAL A 207 8.20 13.15 -0.47
C VAL A 207 8.48 12.31 -1.72
N PRO A 208 9.72 11.82 -1.89
CA PRO A 208 10.12 11.07 -3.09
C PRO A 208 9.24 9.84 -3.39
N GLU A 209 8.70 9.21 -2.35
CA GLU A 209 7.80 8.06 -2.48
C GLU A 209 6.48 8.40 -3.19
N ALA A 210 6.08 9.68 -3.16
CA ALA A 210 4.90 10.19 -3.84
C ALA A 210 5.19 10.80 -5.21
N ASP A 211 6.47 10.92 -5.61
CA ASP A 211 6.90 11.49 -6.90
C ASP A 211 6.68 10.51 -8.05
N VAL A 212 5.47 9.97 -8.12
CA VAL A 212 5.05 8.97 -9.10
C VAL A 212 3.83 9.49 -9.84
N THR A 213 3.97 9.74 -11.14
CA THR A 213 2.88 10.23 -12.00
C THR A 213 1.98 9.12 -12.51
N LEU A 214 2.56 7.95 -12.84
CA LEU A 214 1.86 6.78 -13.34
C LEU A 214 2.22 5.56 -12.47
N PRO A 215 1.45 5.31 -11.39
CA PRO A 215 1.69 4.16 -10.53
C PRO A 215 1.63 2.84 -11.29
N VAL A 216 2.65 1.99 -11.15
CA VAL A 216 2.72 0.71 -11.88
C VAL A 216 1.52 -0.20 -11.60
N ASN A 217 1.05 -0.22 -10.35
CA ASN A 217 -0.08 -1.04 -9.94
C ASN A 217 -1.46 -0.46 -10.34
N LEU A 218 -1.49 0.71 -10.97
CA LEU A 218 -2.71 1.25 -11.56
C LEU A 218 -3.26 0.32 -12.66
N GLU A 219 -2.39 -0.34 -13.41
CA GLU A 219 -2.79 -1.35 -14.39
C GLU A 219 -3.60 -2.50 -13.73
N ARG A 220 -3.22 -2.93 -12.49
CA ARG A 220 -4.00 -3.90 -11.72
C ARG A 220 -5.37 -3.37 -11.31
N LEU A 221 -5.45 -2.10 -10.92
CA LEU A 221 -6.70 -1.45 -10.58
C LEU A 221 -7.63 -1.43 -11.80
N ILE A 222 -7.15 -0.97 -12.94
CA ILE A 222 -7.90 -0.88 -14.20
C ILE A 222 -8.35 -2.28 -14.63
N SER A 223 -7.44 -3.25 -14.67
CA SER A 223 -7.77 -4.64 -15.03
C SER A 223 -8.83 -5.26 -14.11
N GLY A 224 -8.74 -4.97 -12.81
CA GLY A 224 -9.64 -5.54 -11.80
C GLY A 224 -11.09 -5.05 -11.87
N TRP A 225 -11.35 -3.92 -12.52
CA TRP A 225 -12.68 -3.30 -12.64
C TRP A 225 -13.13 -3.11 -14.09
N GLY A 226 -12.21 -2.85 -15.02
CA GLY A 226 -12.50 -2.61 -16.43
C GLY A 226 -12.17 -3.77 -17.37
N GLY A 227 -11.41 -4.78 -16.90
CA GLY A 227 -10.98 -5.91 -17.71
C GLY A 227 -9.86 -5.58 -18.69
N VAL A 228 -9.57 -6.54 -19.59
CA VAL A 228 -8.44 -6.46 -20.54
C VAL A 228 -8.59 -5.30 -21.54
N ALA A 229 -9.77 -5.13 -22.12
CA ALA A 229 -10.01 -4.06 -23.10
C ALA A 229 -9.77 -2.66 -22.50
N GLU A 230 -10.09 -2.46 -21.24
CA GLU A 230 -9.84 -1.20 -20.56
C GLU A 230 -8.34 -0.98 -20.29
N VAL A 231 -7.61 -2.05 -19.97
CA VAL A 231 -6.14 -1.99 -19.86
C VAL A 231 -5.50 -1.63 -21.20
N GLU A 232 -5.94 -2.23 -22.30
CA GLU A 232 -5.44 -1.90 -23.65
C GLU A 232 -5.64 -0.41 -23.97
N ARG A 233 -6.81 0.13 -23.65
CA ARG A 233 -7.12 1.56 -23.85
C ARG A 233 -6.23 2.46 -22.99
N TYR A 234 -6.00 2.08 -21.74
CA TYR A 234 -5.08 2.79 -20.84
C TYR A 234 -3.64 2.78 -21.37
N LEU A 235 -3.15 1.62 -21.79
CA LEU A 235 -1.80 1.47 -22.32
C LEU A 235 -1.58 2.25 -23.62
N GLU A 236 -2.59 2.30 -24.48
CA GLU A 236 -2.54 3.12 -25.69
C GLU A 236 -2.42 4.62 -25.35
N CYS A 237 -3.15 5.09 -24.35
CA CYS A 237 -2.97 6.46 -23.85
C CYS A 237 -1.55 6.68 -23.31
N CYS A 238 -1.01 5.74 -22.51
CA CYS A 238 0.36 5.85 -22.03
C CYS A 238 1.40 5.88 -23.15
N ARG A 239 1.18 5.12 -24.22
CA ARG A 239 2.09 5.08 -25.37
C ARG A 239 2.08 6.36 -26.19
N THR A 240 0.92 7.00 -26.29
CA THR A 240 0.72 8.21 -27.12
C THR A 240 0.84 9.52 -26.34
N GLY A 241 0.89 9.47 -25.00
CA GLY A 241 0.82 10.64 -24.13
C GLY A 241 -0.59 11.28 -24.07
N ALA A 242 -1.61 10.59 -24.55
CA ALA A 242 -2.98 11.06 -24.52
C ALA A 242 -3.60 10.95 -23.11
N THR A 243 -4.54 11.82 -22.79
CA THR A 243 -5.29 11.70 -21.54
C THR A 243 -6.20 10.46 -21.57
N TYR A 244 -6.07 9.63 -20.52
CA TYR A 244 -6.95 8.49 -20.31
C TYR A 244 -8.19 8.91 -19.51
N PHE A 245 -9.38 8.49 -19.95
CA PHE A 245 -10.65 8.80 -19.31
C PHE A 245 -11.33 7.52 -18.81
N LEU A 246 -11.76 7.50 -17.55
CA LEU A 246 -12.63 6.46 -17.01
C LEU A 246 -14.06 6.61 -17.54
N SER A 247 -14.77 5.51 -17.69
CA SER A 247 -16.22 5.56 -17.85
C SER A 247 -16.89 5.98 -16.52
N ASP A 248 -18.06 6.63 -16.61
CA ASP A 248 -18.81 7.06 -15.42
C ASP A 248 -19.11 5.90 -14.48
N SER A 249 -19.47 4.73 -15.02
CA SER A 249 -19.74 3.53 -14.24
C SER A 249 -18.52 3.04 -13.48
N MET A 250 -17.34 3.04 -14.10
CA MET A 250 -16.10 2.65 -13.45
C MET A 250 -15.70 3.66 -12.39
N LEU A 251 -15.81 4.95 -12.69
CA LEU A 251 -15.52 6.03 -11.76
C LEU A 251 -16.40 5.96 -10.50
N GLN A 252 -17.71 5.78 -10.67
CA GLN A 252 -18.63 5.60 -9.55
C GLN A 252 -18.27 4.36 -8.71
N HIS A 253 -17.90 3.27 -9.34
CA HIS A 253 -17.50 2.05 -8.65
C HIS A 253 -16.22 2.23 -7.83
N LEU A 254 -15.20 2.87 -8.40
CA LEU A 254 -13.96 3.15 -7.70
C LEU A 254 -14.16 4.04 -6.46
N ARG A 255 -14.99 5.07 -6.59
CA ARG A 255 -15.34 5.99 -5.49
C ARG A 255 -16.06 5.33 -4.30
N GLN A 256 -16.62 4.15 -4.45
CA GLN A 256 -17.22 3.40 -3.33
C GLN A 256 -16.20 2.87 -2.32
N GLY A 257 -14.93 2.82 -2.68
CA GLY A 257 -13.89 2.26 -1.81
C GLY A 257 -12.57 3.03 -1.80
N LEU A 258 -12.42 3.99 -2.71
CA LEU A 258 -11.24 4.83 -2.83
C LEU A 258 -11.59 6.30 -2.57
N PHE A 259 -10.71 6.95 -1.86
CA PHE A 259 -10.66 8.39 -1.73
C PHE A 259 -9.26 8.86 -2.12
N ALA A 260 -9.16 9.95 -2.86
CA ALA A 260 -7.88 10.56 -3.20
C ALA A 260 -7.77 11.95 -2.57
N SER A 261 -6.62 12.26 -2.01
CA SER A 261 -6.29 13.57 -1.44
C SER A 261 -4.98 14.08 -2.03
N VAL A 262 -4.88 15.39 -2.23
CA VAL A 262 -3.63 16.07 -2.59
C VAL A 262 -3.15 16.86 -1.39
N VAL A 263 -1.92 16.61 -0.98
CA VAL A 263 -1.28 17.29 0.15
C VAL A 263 -0.01 17.94 -0.34
N SER A 264 0.09 19.27 -0.22
CA SER A 264 1.27 20.00 -0.66
C SER A 264 2.48 19.79 0.25
N SER A 265 3.68 19.97 -0.29
CA SER A 265 4.94 19.93 0.45
C SER A 265 4.92 20.89 1.66
N ALA A 266 4.42 22.10 1.50
CA ALA A 266 4.28 23.06 2.59
C ALA A 266 3.37 22.56 3.74
N ARG A 267 2.35 21.78 3.41
CA ARG A 267 1.48 21.18 4.43
C ARG A 267 2.17 20.02 5.16
N VAL A 268 2.97 19.24 4.45
CA VAL A 268 3.82 18.18 5.05
C VAL A 268 4.82 18.82 6.03
N GLU A 269 5.53 19.88 5.61
CA GLU A 269 6.45 20.64 6.45
C GLU A 269 5.79 21.21 7.71
N THR A 270 4.54 21.62 7.61
CA THR A 270 3.78 22.11 8.77
C THR A 270 3.30 20.99 9.68
N ALA A 271 2.92 19.85 9.12
CA ALA A 271 2.37 18.71 9.87
C ALA A 271 3.40 18.06 10.80
N ILE A 272 4.65 17.89 10.35
CA ILE A 272 5.70 17.21 11.12
C ILE A 272 5.94 17.90 12.48
N PRO A 273 6.28 19.20 12.56
CA PRO A 273 6.52 19.85 13.85
C PRO A 273 5.24 19.99 14.69
N ASN A 274 4.07 20.16 14.09
CA ASN A 274 2.82 20.24 14.81
C ASN A 274 2.47 18.93 15.51
N VAL A 275 2.64 17.80 14.83
CA VAL A 275 2.40 16.48 15.43
C VAL A 275 3.44 16.20 16.52
N TYR A 276 4.69 16.54 16.31
CA TYR A 276 5.70 16.43 17.36
C TYR A 276 5.34 17.26 18.60
N LYS A 277 4.93 18.50 18.44
CA LYS A 277 4.52 19.38 19.57
C LYS A 277 3.34 18.82 20.35
N THR A 278 2.37 18.21 19.67
CA THR A 278 1.11 17.76 20.30
C THR A 278 1.16 16.33 20.81
N HIS A 279 1.92 15.47 20.17
CA HIS A 279 1.92 14.03 20.41
C HIS A 279 3.30 13.44 20.74
N GLN A 280 4.37 14.27 20.69
CA GLN A 280 5.77 13.84 20.85
C GLN A 280 6.15 12.72 19.85
N TYR A 281 5.53 12.75 18.66
CA TYR A 281 5.70 11.76 17.60
C TYR A 281 6.33 12.40 16.37
N VAL A 282 7.47 11.86 15.95
CA VAL A 282 8.18 12.31 14.74
C VAL A 282 7.72 11.51 13.55
N MET A 283 7.20 12.19 12.53
CA MET A 283 6.78 11.56 11.26
C MET A 283 7.86 11.70 10.18
N SER A 284 7.97 10.68 9.31
CA SER A 284 8.63 10.87 8.01
C SER A 284 7.77 11.76 7.10
N PRO A 285 8.33 12.38 6.05
CA PRO A 285 7.55 13.15 5.08
C PRO A 285 6.41 12.34 4.44
N ALA A 286 6.66 11.08 4.10
CA ALA A 286 5.66 10.15 3.56
C ALA A 286 4.52 9.89 4.56
N SER A 287 4.86 9.67 5.84
CA SER A 287 3.85 9.46 6.89
C SER A 287 3.04 10.72 7.14
N ALA A 288 3.66 11.90 7.12
CA ALA A 288 2.99 13.19 7.29
C ALA A 288 2.03 13.50 6.12
N LEU A 289 2.43 13.14 4.89
CA LEU A 289 1.57 13.24 3.72
C LEU A 289 0.33 12.34 3.86
N ALA A 290 0.52 11.07 4.20
CA ALA A 290 -0.58 10.12 4.38
C ALA A 290 -1.51 10.50 5.55
N TYR A 291 -0.95 10.96 6.66
CA TYR A 291 -1.72 11.47 7.80
C TYR A 291 -2.56 12.70 7.43
N SER A 292 -1.96 13.67 6.76
CA SER A 292 -2.66 14.88 6.32
C SER A 292 -3.79 14.57 5.33
N GLY A 293 -3.58 13.63 4.40
CA GLY A 293 -4.61 13.17 3.48
C GLY A 293 -5.78 12.45 4.18
N LEU A 294 -5.50 11.70 5.25
CA LEU A 294 -6.53 11.11 6.11
C LEU A 294 -7.36 12.18 6.83
N LEU A 295 -6.73 13.25 7.30
CA LEU A 295 -7.45 14.37 7.91
C LEU A 295 -8.37 15.07 6.90
N ASP A 296 -7.93 15.25 5.64
CA ASP A 296 -8.78 15.78 4.57
C ASP A 296 -9.98 14.90 4.28
N TYR A 297 -9.76 13.58 4.21
CA TYR A 297 -10.83 12.62 4.06
C TYR A 297 -11.88 12.75 5.17
N ARG A 298 -11.42 12.81 6.43
CA ARG A 298 -12.32 12.99 7.58
C ARG A 298 -13.09 14.31 7.54
N ALA A 299 -12.40 15.40 7.21
CA ALA A 299 -13.01 16.72 7.10
C ALA A 299 -14.08 16.78 5.99
N LYS A 300 -13.82 16.15 4.84
CA LYS A 300 -14.74 16.14 3.70
C LYS A 300 -15.93 15.21 3.88
N THR A 301 -15.74 14.08 4.57
CA THR A 301 -16.77 13.03 4.63
C THR A 301 -17.49 12.94 5.97
N GLY A 302 -16.98 13.57 7.03
CA GLY A 302 -17.45 13.40 8.40
C GLY A 302 -17.16 12.01 8.98
N ASN A 303 -16.42 11.16 8.28
CA ASN A 303 -16.16 9.79 8.71
C ASN A 303 -15.15 9.76 9.87
N SER A 304 -15.52 9.08 10.96
CA SER A 304 -14.70 8.94 12.17
C SER A 304 -14.37 7.48 12.50
N ARG A 305 -14.45 6.58 11.51
CA ARG A 305 -14.03 5.19 11.71
C ARG A 305 -12.59 5.11 12.17
N THR A 306 -12.23 3.99 12.80
CA THR A 306 -10.84 3.66 13.06
C THR A 306 -10.08 3.68 11.74
N ALA A 307 -8.91 4.30 11.72
CA ALA A 307 -8.05 4.40 10.56
C ALA A 307 -6.61 4.08 10.94
N ILE A 308 -5.91 3.44 10.04
CA ILE A 308 -4.45 3.29 10.07
C ILE A 308 -3.81 4.16 8.99
N VAL A 309 -2.71 4.79 9.34
CA VAL A 309 -1.76 5.38 8.40
C VAL A 309 -0.65 4.37 8.21
N PHE A 310 -0.50 3.86 7.01
CA PHE A 310 0.52 2.86 6.70
C PHE A 310 1.87 3.55 6.51
N CYS A 311 2.83 3.26 7.38
CA CYS A 311 4.13 3.91 7.44
C CYS A 311 5.23 2.91 7.08
N ASP A 312 5.75 2.99 5.86
CA ASP A 312 6.80 2.09 5.35
C ASP A 312 8.22 2.61 5.65
N HIS A 313 8.37 3.91 5.89
CA HIS A 313 9.66 4.56 6.03
C HIS A 313 9.82 5.20 7.41
N SER A 314 10.95 4.90 8.04
CA SER A 314 11.37 5.59 9.26
C SER A 314 11.71 7.06 8.97
N PRO A 315 11.41 7.99 9.89
CA PRO A 315 11.93 9.35 9.79
C PRO A 315 13.46 9.42 9.67
N GLU A 316 14.17 8.38 10.09
CA GLU A 316 15.62 8.27 10.00
C GLU A 316 16.10 8.13 8.53
N CYS A 317 15.27 7.57 7.64
CA CYS A 317 15.60 7.49 6.21
C CYS A 317 15.71 8.88 5.58
N ASP A 318 14.93 9.83 6.08
CA ASP A 318 14.87 11.23 5.61
C ASP A 318 15.44 12.20 6.65
N ALA A 319 16.39 11.74 7.47
CA ALA A 319 16.84 12.46 8.67
C ALA A 319 17.26 13.91 8.41
N SER A 320 17.91 14.20 7.29
CA SER A 320 18.31 15.57 6.92
C SER A 320 17.11 16.46 6.62
N THR A 321 16.12 15.94 5.88
CA THR A 321 14.88 16.67 5.55
C THR A 321 14.05 16.91 6.81
N VAL A 322 13.83 15.87 7.63
CA VAL A 322 13.05 15.98 8.87
C VAL A 322 13.70 16.92 9.87
N ALA A 323 15.02 16.84 10.04
CA ALA A 323 15.78 17.73 10.92
C ALA A 323 15.69 19.20 10.46
N GLY A 324 15.81 19.45 9.15
CA GLY A 324 15.62 20.78 8.57
C GLY A 324 14.21 21.35 8.81
N ILE A 325 13.18 20.54 8.61
CA ILE A 325 11.78 20.91 8.85
C ILE A 325 11.53 21.21 10.35
N MET A 326 12.16 20.46 11.25
CA MET A 326 12.00 20.62 12.69
C MET A 326 12.92 21.70 13.30
N ASP A 327 13.78 22.31 12.49
CA ASP A 327 14.82 23.26 12.92
C ASP A 327 15.72 22.67 14.02
N LEU A 328 16.18 21.44 13.81
CA LEU A 328 17.02 20.66 14.72
C LEU A 328 18.26 20.13 14.00
N PRO A 329 19.40 19.97 14.71
CA PRO A 329 20.50 19.17 14.19
C PRO A 329 20.08 17.70 14.00
N VAL A 330 20.60 17.03 12.96
CA VAL A 330 20.33 15.60 12.71
C VAL A 330 20.66 14.73 13.92
N THR A 331 21.71 15.08 14.68
CA THR A 331 22.12 14.38 15.91
C THR A 331 21.08 14.47 17.03
N GLU A 332 20.36 15.58 17.13
CA GLU A 332 19.27 15.73 18.11
C GLU A 332 18.01 15.00 17.63
N LEU A 333 17.69 15.06 16.33
CA LEU A 333 16.59 14.28 15.76
C LEU A 333 16.75 12.80 16.08
N LYS A 334 17.96 12.22 15.91
CA LYS A 334 18.24 10.80 16.22
C LYS A 334 18.04 10.39 17.67
N LYS A 335 18.01 11.34 18.59
CA LYS A 335 17.70 11.07 20.01
C LYS A 335 16.20 11.03 20.27
N LEU A 336 15.39 11.57 19.35
CA LEU A 336 13.94 11.60 19.46
C LEU A 336 13.29 10.36 18.84
N LEU A 337 14.00 9.67 17.97
CA LEU A 337 13.59 8.44 17.29
C LEU A 337 13.95 7.18 18.10
#